data_22d3f883a8d81b8e4e9c6b902bef9b8a
#
_entry.id   22d3f883a8d81b8e4e9c6b902bef9b8a
#
_cell.length_a   1.000
_cell.length_b   1.000
_cell.length_c   1.000
_cell.angle_alpha   90.00
_cell.angle_beta   90.00
_cell.angle_gamma   90.00
#
_symmetry.space_group_name_H-M   'P 1'
#
loop_
_entity.id
_entity.type
_entity.pdbx_description
1 polymer ?
#
loop_
_entity_poly.entity_id
_entity_poly.type
_entity_poly.pdbx_seq_one_letter_code
_entity_poly.pdbx_strand_id
1 'polypeptide(L)'
;MKIITQKYEIDNTVSSRISNFFKTYRVGSILKASNGCKSKGVASVAIFQYIFSLVFFNRSMYMEMMSEKRVNGFAKDSVYRFVKSANINWLRFTTMLSSRIVSTTIEKLTDEERINVLIVDDTMFERNK
;
A
#
# COMPACT_ATOMS: atom_id res chain seq x y z
N MET A 1 -25.86 16.79 -9.90
CA MET A 1 -25.95 15.33 -9.85
C MET A 1 -24.83 14.60 -10.60
N LYS A 2 -24.47 14.97 -11.82
CA LYS A 2 -23.40 14.31 -12.61
C LYS A 2 -22.02 14.23 -11.91
N ILE A 3 -21.59 15.25 -11.19
CA ILE A 3 -20.25 15.32 -10.55
C ILE A 3 -20.10 14.29 -9.42
N ILE A 4 -21.15 14.07 -8.63
CA ILE A 4 -21.13 13.11 -7.50
C ILE A 4 -21.08 11.69 -8.01
N THR A 5 -21.84 11.36 -9.04
CA THR A 5 -21.86 10.03 -9.66
C THR A 5 -20.51 9.70 -10.29
N GLN A 6 -19.91 10.65 -11.01
CA GLN A 6 -18.61 10.47 -11.64
C GLN A 6 -17.47 10.26 -10.62
N LYS A 7 -17.49 10.98 -9.51
CA LYS A 7 -16.52 10.79 -8.43
C LYS A 7 -16.67 9.40 -7.79
N TYR A 8 -17.89 8.93 -7.56
CA TYR A 8 -18.17 7.62 -6.99
C TYR A 8 -17.70 6.48 -7.92
N GLU A 9 -17.89 6.61 -9.22
CA GLU A 9 -17.40 5.64 -10.22
C GLU A 9 -15.88 5.58 -10.26
N ILE A 10 -15.20 6.73 -10.19
CA ILE A 10 -13.73 6.81 -10.12
C ILE A 10 -13.22 6.14 -8.84
N ASP A 11 -13.81 6.44 -7.69
CA ASP A 11 -13.42 5.85 -6.41
C ASP A 11 -13.56 4.31 -6.41
N ASN A 12 -14.62 3.78 -7.00
CA ASN A 12 -14.83 2.34 -7.15
C ASN A 12 -13.81 1.70 -8.10
N THR A 13 -13.48 2.36 -9.20
CA THR A 13 -12.49 1.89 -10.16
C THR A 13 -11.10 1.82 -9.53
N VAL A 14 -10.71 2.85 -8.78
CA VAL A 14 -9.43 2.89 -8.06
C VAL A 14 -9.39 1.81 -6.98
N SER A 15 -10.43 1.63 -6.19
CA SER A 15 -10.52 0.58 -5.18
C SER A 15 -10.38 -0.83 -5.78
N SER A 16 -11.01 -1.06 -6.92
CA SER A 16 -10.89 -2.33 -7.65
C SER A 16 -9.46 -2.59 -8.13
N ARG A 17 -8.80 -1.57 -8.70
CA ARG A 17 -7.40 -1.67 -9.14
C ARG A 17 -6.44 -1.94 -7.98
N ILE A 18 -6.63 -1.28 -6.84
CA ILE A 18 -5.86 -1.53 -5.63
C ILE A 18 -6.03 -2.98 -5.16
N SER A 19 -7.26 -3.47 -5.10
CA SER A 19 -7.55 -4.85 -4.71
C SER A 19 -6.91 -5.87 -5.66
N ASN A 20 -6.93 -5.60 -6.96
CA ASN A 20 -6.27 -6.44 -7.96
C ASN A 20 -4.74 -6.42 -7.81
N PHE A 21 -4.14 -5.27 -7.55
CA PHE A 21 -2.72 -5.14 -7.24
C PHE A 21 -2.32 -6.02 -6.03
N PHE A 22 -3.07 -5.91 -4.94
CA PHE A 22 -2.83 -6.71 -3.73
C PHE A 22 -2.92 -8.22 -3.98
N LYS A 23 -3.85 -8.66 -4.82
CA LYS A 23 -4.00 -10.08 -5.22
C LYS A 23 -2.87 -10.52 -6.14
N THR A 24 -2.61 -9.77 -7.21
CA THR A 24 -1.62 -10.11 -8.25
C THR A 24 -0.23 -10.28 -7.65
N TYR A 25 0.19 -9.34 -6.82
CA TYR A 25 1.52 -9.37 -6.21
C TYR A 25 1.57 -10.07 -4.85
N ARG A 26 0.45 -10.65 -4.40
CA ARG A 26 0.34 -11.37 -3.12
C ARG A 26 0.84 -10.55 -1.93
N VAL A 27 0.49 -9.26 -1.89
CA VAL A 27 0.96 -8.29 -0.88
C VAL A 27 0.72 -8.78 0.54
N GLY A 28 -0.45 -9.36 0.81
CA GLY A 28 -0.78 -9.92 2.14
C GLY A 28 0.13 -11.06 2.56
N SER A 29 0.52 -11.95 1.64
CA SER A 29 1.45 -13.05 1.93
C SER A 29 2.86 -12.54 2.22
N ILE A 30 3.32 -11.54 1.47
CA ILE A 30 4.62 -10.90 1.68
C ILE A 30 4.63 -10.15 3.02
N LEU A 31 3.56 -9.43 3.35
CA LEU A 31 3.42 -8.76 4.64
C LEU A 31 3.49 -9.76 5.81
N LYS A 32 2.81 -10.89 5.69
CA LYS A 32 2.89 -11.98 6.66
C LYS A 32 4.31 -12.54 6.79
N ALA A 33 5.00 -12.80 5.68
CA ALA A 33 6.38 -13.28 5.66
C ALA A 33 7.37 -12.26 6.28
N SER A 34 6.98 -10.99 6.33
CA SER A 34 7.75 -9.89 6.95
C SER A 34 7.30 -9.59 8.38
N ASN A 35 6.70 -10.53 9.07
CA ASN A 35 6.15 -10.42 10.43
C ASN A 35 5.00 -9.42 10.57
N GLY A 36 4.33 -9.06 9.48
CA GLY A 36 3.21 -8.13 9.46
C GLY A 36 1.86 -8.78 9.78
N CYS A 37 1.82 -9.82 10.61
CA CYS A 37 0.58 -10.45 11.02
C CYS A 37 0.19 -10.09 12.45
N LYS A 38 -1.11 -10.07 12.68
CA LYS A 38 -1.71 -9.96 14.01
C LYS A 38 -2.49 -11.23 14.30
N SER A 39 -2.43 -11.67 15.57
CA SER A 39 -3.21 -12.82 16.04
C SER A 39 -4.65 -12.49 16.37
N LYS A 40 -4.94 -11.21 16.67
CA LYS A 40 -6.28 -10.73 17.08
C LYS A 40 -6.60 -9.38 16.47
N GLY A 41 -7.88 -9.12 16.24
CA GLY A 41 -8.40 -7.84 15.74
C GLY A 41 -8.38 -7.73 14.22
N VAL A 42 -8.29 -6.52 13.71
CA VAL A 42 -8.33 -6.23 12.26
C VAL A 42 -7.09 -6.79 11.57
N ALA A 43 -7.28 -7.47 10.46
CA ALA A 43 -6.18 -8.03 9.68
C ALA A 43 -5.19 -6.94 9.22
N SER A 44 -3.89 -7.19 9.40
CA SER A 44 -2.84 -6.23 9.03
C SER A 44 -2.87 -5.83 7.56
N VAL A 45 -3.24 -6.76 6.68
CA VAL A 45 -3.38 -6.49 5.25
C VAL A 45 -4.51 -5.50 4.96
N ALA A 46 -5.61 -5.53 5.72
CA ALA A 46 -6.71 -4.59 5.55
C ALA A 46 -6.28 -3.17 5.98
N ILE A 47 -5.55 -3.05 7.09
CA ILE A 47 -4.97 -1.78 7.54
C ILE A 47 -3.98 -1.25 6.50
N PHE A 48 -3.11 -2.11 5.98
CA PHE A 48 -2.13 -1.72 4.97
C PHE A 48 -2.80 -1.28 3.66
N GLN A 49 -3.82 -2.02 3.20
CA GLN A 49 -4.58 -1.64 2.01
C GLN A 49 -5.30 -0.30 2.18
N TYR A 50 -5.82 -0.03 3.37
CA TYR A 50 -6.42 1.26 3.71
C TYR A 50 -5.39 2.40 3.62
N ILE A 51 -4.23 2.27 4.28
CA ILE A 51 -3.16 3.28 4.23
C ILE A 51 -2.69 3.50 2.78
N PHE A 52 -2.51 2.43 2.04
CA PHE A 52 -2.12 2.48 0.63
C PHE A 52 -3.15 3.24 -0.21
N SER A 53 -4.44 3.03 0.04
CA SER A 53 -5.52 3.71 -0.69
C SER A 53 -5.56 5.22 -0.47
N LEU A 54 -5.15 5.70 0.71
CA LEU A 54 -5.15 7.13 1.03
C LEU A 54 -4.32 7.96 0.05
N VAL A 55 -3.21 7.39 -0.44
CA VAL A 55 -2.33 8.04 -1.43
C VAL A 55 -3.08 8.35 -2.73
N PHE A 56 -3.90 7.40 -3.20
CA PHE A 56 -4.64 7.53 -4.46
C PHE A 56 -5.88 8.40 -4.33
N PHE A 57 -6.45 8.50 -3.15
CA PHE A 57 -7.61 9.34 -2.89
C PHE A 57 -7.24 10.76 -2.43
N ASN A 58 -5.95 11.06 -2.31
CA ASN A 58 -5.45 12.33 -1.78
C ASN A 58 -6.11 12.70 -0.44
N ARG A 59 -6.22 11.72 0.45
CA ARG A 59 -6.86 11.86 1.74
C ARG A 59 -5.84 11.78 2.86
N SER A 60 -6.02 12.61 3.87
CA SER A 60 -5.25 12.53 5.10
C SER A 60 -5.86 11.51 6.04
N MET A 61 -5.04 10.57 6.54
CA MET A 61 -5.46 9.62 7.57
C MET A 61 -6.04 10.32 8.80
N TYR A 62 -5.44 11.43 9.22
CA TYR A 62 -5.90 12.22 10.34
C TYR A 62 -7.33 12.76 10.11
N MET A 63 -7.56 13.38 8.95
CA MET A 63 -8.86 13.96 8.60
C MET A 63 -9.95 12.90 8.48
N GLU A 64 -9.65 11.74 7.89
CA GLU A 64 -10.62 10.63 7.83
C GLU A 64 -10.96 10.06 9.19
N MET A 65 -9.96 9.92 10.07
CA MET A 65 -10.17 9.39 11.42
C MET A 65 -10.90 10.37 12.33
N MET A 66 -10.84 11.66 12.05
CA MET A 66 -11.58 12.71 12.77
C MET A 66 -12.98 12.92 12.21
N SER A 67 -13.26 12.47 10.98
CA SER A 67 -14.61 12.52 10.43
C SER A 67 -15.51 11.50 11.13
N GLU A 68 -16.72 11.89 11.46
CA GLU A 68 -17.73 10.99 12.08
C GLU A 68 -18.14 9.83 11.16
N LYS A 69 -17.85 9.94 9.86
CA LYS A 69 -18.08 8.90 8.85
C LYS A 69 -16.93 7.92 8.79
N ARG A 70 -16.81 7.04 9.78
CA ARG A 70 -15.82 5.95 9.77
C ARG A 70 -16.18 4.91 8.71
N VAL A 71 -15.59 5.04 7.54
CA VAL A 71 -15.86 4.14 6.40
C VAL A 71 -15.27 2.74 6.61
N ASN A 72 -14.24 2.58 7.45
CA ASN A 72 -13.42 1.36 7.50
C ASN A 72 -13.56 0.49 8.77
N GLY A 73 -14.42 0.83 9.71
CA GLY A 73 -14.76 -0.03 10.85
C GLY A 73 -13.65 -0.31 11.89
N PHE A 74 -12.45 0.27 11.75
CA PHE A 74 -11.35 0.10 12.71
C PHE A 74 -10.90 1.41 13.33
N ALA A 75 -10.41 1.32 14.58
CA ALA A 75 -10.01 2.47 15.36
C ALA A 75 -8.70 3.09 14.87
N LYS A 76 -8.55 4.41 15.03
CA LYS A 76 -7.34 5.19 14.77
C LYS A 76 -6.09 4.53 15.36
N ASP A 77 -6.16 4.08 16.60
CA ASP A 77 -5.06 3.43 17.30
C ASP A 77 -4.56 2.16 16.60
N SER A 78 -5.45 1.44 15.92
CA SER A 78 -5.07 0.24 15.17
C SER A 78 -4.13 0.56 14.02
N VAL A 79 -4.37 1.66 13.33
CA VAL A 79 -3.53 2.14 12.22
C VAL A 79 -2.17 2.62 12.73
N TYR A 80 -2.16 3.46 13.77
CA TYR A 80 -0.91 3.96 14.33
C TYR A 80 -0.04 2.86 14.94
N ARG A 81 -0.65 1.89 15.65
CA ARG A 81 0.10 0.72 16.17
C ARG A 81 0.68 -0.13 15.05
N PHE A 82 -0.06 -0.29 13.95
CA PHE A 82 0.45 -1.02 12.80
C PHE A 82 1.67 -0.33 12.20
N VAL A 83 1.59 0.97 11.91
CA VAL A 83 2.69 1.74 11.30
C VAL A 83 3.92 1.80 12.23
N LYS A 84 3.70 1.93 13.55
CA LYS A 84 4.78 2.01 14.56
C LYS A 84 5.29 0.64 15.01
N SER A 85 4.78 -0.46 14.45
CA SER A 85 5.16 -1.80 14.89
C SER A 85 6.63 -2.09 14.55
N ALA A 86 7.46 -2.25 15.59
CA ALA A 86 8.84 -2.67 15.45
C ALA A 86 9.01 -4.12 14.97
N ASN A 87 7.95 -4.92 15.04
CA ASN A 87 7.98 -6.33 14.63
C ASN A 87 7.96 -6.52 13.12
N ILE A 88 7.45 -5.53 12.37
CA ILE A 88 7.35 -5.62 10.91
C ILE A 88 8.71 -5.28 10.31
N ASN A 89 9.26 -6.23 9.58
CA ASN A 89 10.49 -6.01 8.82
C ASN A 89 10.15 -5.35 7.47
N TRP A 90 10.09 -4.02 7.49
CA TRP A 90 9.75 -3.23 6.32
C TRP A 90 10.76 -3.37 5.18
N LEU A 91 12.05 -3.49 5.48
CA LEU A 91 13.08 -3.72 4.48
C LEU A 91 12.84 -5.03 3.74
N ARG A 92 12.57 -6.10 4.48
CA ARG A 92 12.23 -7.41 3.89
C ARG A 92 10.96 -7.32 3.04
N PHE A 93 9.94 -6.62 3.55
CA PHE A 93 8.67 -6.43 2.84
C PHE A 93 8.89 -5.74 1.50
N THR A 94 9.57 -4.59 1.47
CA THR A 94 9.81 -3.83 0.24
C THR A 94 10.67 -4.59 -0.75
N THR A 95 11.73 -5.26 -0.29
CA THR A 95 12.60 -6.08 -1.15
C THR A 95 11.83 -7.24 -1.79
N MET A 96 11.03 -7.97 -1.01
CA MET A 96 10.23 -9.09 -1.53
C MET A 96 9.15 -8.61 -2.51
N LEU A 97 8.50 -7.48 -2.21
CA LEU A 97 7.47 -6.91 -3.08
C LEU A 97 8.08 -6.42 -4.40
N SER A 98 9.19 -5.69 -4.34
CA SER A 98 9.91 -5.22 -5.54
C SER A 98 10.36 -6.39 -6.41
N SER A 99 10.98 -7.40 -5.82
CA SER A 99 11.38 -8.62 -6.54
C SER A 99 10.19 -9.29 -7.23
N ARG A 100 9.05 -9.36 -6.53
CA ARG A 100 7.83 -9.95 -7.10
C ARG A 100 7.30 -9.11 -8.29
N ILE A 101 7.29 -7.80 -8.18
CA ILE A 101 6.84 -6.91 -9.26
C ILE A 101 7.76 -7.04 -10.47
N VAL A 102 9.08 -7.02 -10.25
CA VAL A 102 10.07 -7.18 -11.32
C VAL A 102 9.86 -8.49 -12.04
N SER A 103 9.89 -9.62 -11.33
CA SER A 103 9.80 -10.96 -11.94
C SER A 103 8.44 -11.24 -12.60
N THR A 104 7.36 -10.69 -12.06
CA THR A 104 6.01 -10.97 -12.57
C THR A 104 5.64 -10.09 -13.76
N THR A 105 6.12 -8.85 -13.77
CA THR A 105 5.66 -7.83 -14.73
C THR A 105 6.79 -7.27 -15.58
N ILE A 106 7.87 -6.76 -14.96
CA ILE A 106 8.90 -5.99 -15.68
C ILE A 106 9.73 -6.90 -16.59
N GLU A 107 10.18 -8.05 -16.11
CA GLU A 107 10.97 -9.00 -16.91
C GLU A 107 10.22 -9.47 -18.17
N LYS A 108 8.89 -9.56 -18.09
CA LYS A 108 8.06 -9.96 -19.24
C LYS A 108 7.88 -8.88 -20.28
N LEU A 109 8.23 -7.63 -19.96
CA LEU A 109 8.19 -6.50 -20.89
C LEU A 109 9.50 -6.32 -21.65
N THR A 110 10.54 -7.11 -21.32
CA THR A 110 11.81 -7.09 -22.02
C THR A 110 11.79 -8.07 -23.20
N ASP A 111 12.43 -7.65 -24.29
CA ASP A 111 12.73 -8.44 -25.46
C ASP A 111 14.22 -8.30 -25.82
N GLU A 112 14.66 -8.87 -26.93
CA GLU A 112 16.07 -8.83 -27.37
C GLU A 112 16.59 -7.39 -27.60
N GLU A 113 15.70 -6.43 -27.83
CA GLU A 113 16.05 -5.02 -28.07
C GLU A 113 15.97 -4.15 -26.81
N ARG A 114 15.49 -4.69 -25.68
CA ARG A 114 15.28 -3.95 -24.43
C ARG A 114 16.06 -4.54 -23.28
N ILE A 115 16.87 -3.70 -22.65
CA ILE A 115 17.68 -4.07 -21.49
C ILE A 115 17.02 -3.51 -20.23
N ASN A 116 16.88 -4.34 -19.20
CA ASN A 116 16.48 -3.90 -17.87
C ASN A 116 17.62 -3.13 -17.21
N VAL A 117 17.37 -1.88 -16.85
CA VAL A 117 18.33 -1.03 -16.14
C VAL A 117 17.80 -0.71 -14.75
N LEU A 118 18.59 -0.98 -13.72
CA LEU A 118 18.34 -0.53 -12.37
C LEU A 118 19.04 0.81 -12.15
N ILE A 119 18.27 1.85 -11.90
CA ILE A 119 18.78 3.17 -11.54
C ILE A 119 18.64 3.33 -10.02
N VAL A 120 19.76 3.54 -9.34
CA VAL A 120 19.77 3.85 -7.90
C VAL A 120 20.15 5.31 -7.75
N ASP A 121 19.24 6.11 -7.20
CA ASP A 121 19.48 7.51 -6.86
C ASP A 121 19.56 7.63 -5.33
N ASP A 122 20.68 8.18 -4.85
CA ASP A 122 20.93 8.40 -3.42
C ASP A 122 20.71 9.89 -3.11
N THR A 123 19.49 10.24 -2.73
CA THR A 123 19.15 11.58 -2.29
C THR A 123 19.37 11.72 -0.79
N MET A 124 20.37 12.47 -0.40
CA MET A 124 20.60 12.85 0.99
C MET A 124 19.66 13.99 1.39
N PHE A 125 18.72 13.73 2.28
CA PHE A 125 17.94 14.77 2.94
C PHE A 125 18.72 15.31 4.13
N GLU A 126 19.22 16.53 4.05
CA GLU A 126 19.70 17.23 5.24
C GLU A 126 18.50 17.53 6.16
N ARG A 127 18.49 16.88 7.32
CA ARG A 127 17.58 17.27 8.40
C ARG A 127 18.17 18.50 9.07
N ASN A 128 17.68 19.68 8.74
CA ASN A 128 17.90 20.85 9.54
C ASN A 128 17.33 20.59 10.95
N LYS A 129 18.21 20.62 11.95
CA LYS A 129 17.85 20.50 13.36
C LYS A 129 17.17 21.77 13.84
#